data_19ffd6ba6d1326c0f6a3618a267e3a05
#
_entry.id   19ffd6ba6d1326c0f6a3618a267e3a05
#
_cell.length_a   1.000
_cell.length_b   1.000
_cell.length_c   1.000
_cell.angle_alpha   90.00
_cell.angle_beta   90.00
_cell.angle_gamma   90.00
#
_symmetry.space_group_name_H-M   'P 1'
#
loop_
_entity.id
_entity.type
_entity.pdbx_description
1 polymer ?
#
loop_
_entity_poly.entity_id
_entity_poly.type
_entity_poly.pdbx_seq_one_letter_code
_entity_poly.pdbx_strand_id
1 'polypeptide(L)'
;MADAKKEEPTKPTPEEKLAAAEAEVDALVKKGLKALDEFEKLDQKQVDHIVAKASVAALNKHLVLAKMAVDETHRGLVEDKATKNIFACEHVTNYLAGQKLSLIHI
;
A
#
# COMPACT_ATOMS: atom_id res chain seq x y z
N MET A 1 34.51 27.90 -31.14
CA MET A 1 33.31 27.75 -30.29
C MET A 1 32.84 26.32 -30.47
N ALA A 2 33.06 25.49 -29.48
CA ALA A 2 32.71 24.07 -29.53
C ALA A 2 31.29 23.88 -29.02
N ASP A 3 30.41 23.38 -29.89
CA ASP A 3 29.06 22.97 -29.55
C ASP A 3 29.11 21.76 -28.62
N ALA A 4 28.77 21.97 -27.38
CA ALA A 4 28.54 20.88 -26.42
C ALA A 4 27.23 20.19 -26.79
N LYS A 5 27.29 19.02 -27.45
CA LYS A 5 26.17 18.10 -27.62
C LYS A 5 25.67 17.70 -26.22
N LYS A 6 24.47 18.15 -25.84
CA LYS A 6 23.72 17.57 -24.72
C LYS A 6 23.36 16.14 -25.10
N GLU A 7 24.01 15.18 -24.47
CA GLU A 7 23.57 13.78 -24.52
C GLU A 7 22.18 13.67 -23.89
N GLU A 8 21.19 13.25 -24.66
CA GLU A 8 19.87 12.88 -24.14
C GLU A 8 20.02 11.66 -23.25
N PRO A 9 19.34 11.61 -22.09
CA PRO A 9 19.40 10.45 -21.21
C PRO A 9 18.83 9.22 -21.95
N THR A 10 19.69 8.23 -22.16
CA THR A 10 19.33 6.97 -22.80
C THR A 10 18.26 6.26 -21.96
N LYS A 11 17.17 5.82 -22.60
CA LYS A 11 16.11 5.07 -21.92
C LYS A 11 16.71 3.78 -21.38
N PRO A 12 16.37 3.39 -20.11
CA PRO A 12 16.93 2.18 -19.51
C PRO A 12 16.57 0.93 -20.32
N THR A 13 17.52 0.02 -20.42
CA THR A 13 17.35 -1.28 -21.10
C THR A 13 16.35 -2.17 -20.34
N PRO A 14 15.79 -3.21 -20.98
CA PRO A 14 14.91 -4.16 -20.28
C PRO A 14 15.60 -4.84 -19.08
N GLU A 15 16.88 -5.11 -19.16
CA GLU A 15 17.69 -5.73 -18.10
C GLU A 15 17.88 -4.76 -16.93
N GLU A 16 18.16 -3.48 -17.19
CA GLU A 16 18.27 -2.45 -16.16
C GLU A 16 16.93 -2.22 -15.43
N LYS A 17 15.81 -2.27 -16.16
CA LYS A 17 14.47 -2.17 -15.56
C LYS A 17 14.16 -3.36 -14.67
N LEU A 18 14.52 -4.56 -15.09
CA LEU A 18 14.33 -5.77 -14.30
C LEU A 18 15.16 -5.71 -13.01
N ALA A 19 16.43 -5.39 -13.11
CA ALA A 19 17.31 -5.27 -11.95
C ALA A 19 16.84 -4.20 -10.95
N ALA A 20 16.33 -3.06 -11.46
CA ALA A 20 15.76 -2.02 -10.61
C ALA A 20 14.48 -2.49 -9.90
N ALA A 21 13.61 -3.21 -10.60
CA ALA A 21 12.39 -3.77 -10.01
C ALA A 21 12.70 -4.84 -8.96
N GLU A 22 13.65 -5.72 -9.20
CA GLU A 22 14.12 -6.72 -8.23
C GLU A 22 14.67 -6.06 -6.97
N ALA A 23 15.51 -5.02 -7.11
CA ALA A 23 16.07 -4.29 -5.97
C ALA A 23 14.97 -3.58 -5.15
N GLU A 24 13.94 -3.03 -5.81
CA GLU A 24 12.80 -2.40 -5.13
C GLU A 24 11.99 -3.43 -4.35
N VAL A 25 11.67 -4.58 -4.96
CA VAL A 25 10.95 -5.66 -4.31
C VAL A 25 11.73 -6.20 -3.10
N ASP A 26 13.03 -6.44 -3.25
CA ASP A 26 13.88 -6.91 -2.15
C ASP A 26 13.93 -5.91 -0.98
N ALA A 27 13.97 -4.62 -1.27
CA ALA A 27 13.94 -3.58 -0.25
C ALA A 27 12.59 -3.55 0.49
N LEU A 28 11.48 -3.71 -0.23
CA LEU A 28 10.14 -3.79 0.35
C LEU A 28 9.96 -5.05 1.22
N VAL A 29 10.44 -6.20 0.76
CA VAL A 29 10.41 -7.47 1.52
C VAL A 29 11.20 -7.35 2.82
N LYS A 30 12.40 -6.78 2.79
CA LYS A 30 13.22 -6.56 4.00
C LYS A 30 12.52 -5.65 5.01
N LYS A 31 11.85 -4.59 4.53
CA LYS A 31 11.04 -3.72 5.39
C LYS A 31 9.85 -4.46 5.98
N GLY A 32 9.17 -5.28 5.17
CA GLY A 32 8.04 -6.09 5.62
C GLY A 32 8.42 -7.10 6.70
N LEU A 33 9.53 -7.82 6.53
CA LEU A 33 10.02 -8.78 7.51
C LEU A 33 10.38 -8.10 8.85
N LYS A 34 11.02 -6.94 8.79
CA LYS A 34 11.30 -6.15 10.00
C LYS A 34 10.02 -5.68 10.70
N ALA A 35 9.05 -5.18 9.92
CA ALA A 35 7.77 -4.76 10.46
C ALA A 35 6.99 -5.93 11.09
N LEU A 36 7.06 -7.12 10.49
CA LEU A 36 6.45 -8.34 11.04
C LEU A 36 7.04 -8.70 12.40
N ASP A 37 8.36 -8.72 12.53
CA ASP A 37 9.06 -8.99 13.80
C ASP A 37 8.68 -7.99 14.91
N GLU A 38 8.45 -6.73 14.55
CA GLU A 38 7.99 -5.70 15.49
C GLU A 38 6.50 -5.88 15.84
N PHE A 39 5.67 -6.21 14.85
CA PHE A 39 4.22 -6.35 14.99
C PHE A 39 3.84 -7.58 15.84
N GLU A 40 4.56 -8.69 15.73
CA GLU A 40 4.33 -9.92 16.50
C GLU A 40 4.45 -9.70 18.02
N LYS A 41 5.13 -8.64 18.44
CA LYS A 41 5.33 -8.29 19.86
C LYS A 41 4.16 -7.50 20.46
N LEU A 42 3.22 -7.07 19.62
CA LEU A 42 2.08 -6.26 20.04
C LEU A 42 0.98 -7.12 20.67
N ASP A 43 0.34 -6.60 21.69
CA ASP A 43 -0.87 -7.20 22.26
C ASP A 43 -2.12 -6.85 21.42
N GLN A 44 -3.23 -7.56 21.68
CA GLN A 44 -4.49 -7.34 20.96
C GLN A 44 -5.00 -5.90 21.07
N LYS A 45 -4.81 -5.26 22.22
CA LYS A 45 -5.26 -3.89 22.45
C LYS A 45 -4.49 -2.86 21.61
N GLN A 46 -3.19 -3.08 21.45
CA GLN A 46 -2.33 -2.28 20.59
C GLN A 46 -2.72 -2.49 19.11
N VAL A 47 -2.96 -3.73 18.68
CA VAL A 47 -3.41 -4.05 17.33
C VAL A 47 -4.76 -3.41 17.03
N ASP A 48 -5.73 -3.51 17.93
CA ASP A 48 -7.06 -2.89 17.78
C ASP A 48 -6.95 -1.37 17.62
N HIS A 49 -6.06 -0.73 18.40
CA HIS A 49 -5.80 0.69 18.29
C HIS A 49 -5.19 1.07 16.91
N ILE A 50 -4.23 0.29 16.44
CA ILE A 50 -3.60 0.50 15.12
C ILE A 50 -4.64 0.37 14.01
N VAL A 51 -5.45 -0.69 14.04
CA VAL A 51 -6.51 -0.94 13.04
C VAL A 51 -7.51 0.21 13.03
N ALA A 52 -7.98 0.66 14.19
CA ALA A 52 -8.91 1.78 14.30
C ALA A 52 -8.33 3.06 13.68
N LYS A 53 -7.08 3.39 13.98
CA LYS A 53 -6.41 4.58 13.42
C LYS A 53 -6.17 4.47 11.92
N ALA A 54 -5.71 3.32 11.45
CA ALA A 54 -5.47 3.07 10.02
C ALA A 54 -6.78 3.13 9.21
N SER A 55 -7.87 2.55 9.73
CA SER A 55 -9.18 2.58 9.09
C SER A 55 -9.74 4.00 8.93
N VAL A 56 -9.64 4.82 9.98
CA VAL A 56 -10.05 6.23 9.89
C VAL A 56 -9.20 7.01 8.90
N ALA A 57 -7.89 6.80 8.90
CA ALA A 57 -6.98 7.46 7.96
C ALA A 57 -7.29 7.08 6.50
N ALA A 58 -7.57 5.81 6.24
CA ALA A 58 -7.95 5.31 4.92
C ALA A 58 -9.35 5.81 4.50
N LEU A 59 -10.31 5.81 5.44
CA LEU A 59 -11.66 6.34 5.20
C LEU A 59 -11.62 7.82 4.78
N ASN A 60 -10.83 8.64 5.45
CA ASN A 60 -10.67 10.05 5.10
C ASN A 60 -10.05 10.27 3.70
N LYS A 61 -9.43 9.25 3.13
CA LYS A 61 -8.80 9.28 1.80
C LYS A 61 -9.50 8.37 0.77
N HIS A 62 -10.69 7.84 1.08
CA HIS A 62 -11.38 6.86 0.25
C HIS A 62 -11.54 7.28 -1.21
N LEU A 63 -11.89 8.54 -1.47
CA LEU A 63 -12.08 9.07 -2.82
C LEU A 63 -10.74 9.28 -3.55
N VAL A 64 -9.75 9.84 -2.87
CA VAL A 64 -8.41 10.07 -3.44
C VAL A 64 -7.77 8.74 -3.83
N LEU A 65 -7.84 7.73 -2.94
CA LEU A 65 -7.31 6.39 -3.21
C LEU A 65 -8.08 5.69 -4.34
N ALA A 66 -9.40 5.89 -4.43
CA ALA A 66 -10.20 5.35 -5.53
C ALA A 66 -9.78 5.93 -6.89
N LYS A 67 -9.57 7.26 -6.94
CA LYS A 67 -9.09 7.95 -8.13
C LYS A 67 -7.69 7.46 -8.53
N MET A 68 -6.75 7.40 -7.61
CA MET A 68 -5.40 6.89 -7.87
C MET A 68 -5.42 5.46 -8.43
N ALA A 69 -6.27 4.59 -7.87
CA ALA A 69 -6.40 3.21 -8.34
C ALA A 69 -6.93 3.12 -9.78
N VAL A 70 -7.89 3.97 -10.17
CA VAL A 70 -8.39 4.01 -11.55
C VAL A 70 -7.34 4.60 -12.49
N ASP A 71 -6.68 5.68 -12.10
CA ASP A 71 -5.65 6.35 -12.89
C ASP A 71 -4.46 5.41 -13.17
N GLU A 72 -4.06 4.60 -12.17
CA GLU A 72 -2.94 3.66 -12.28
C GLU A 72 -3.30 2.39 -13.07
N THR A 73 -4.46 1.82 -12.81
CA THR A 73 -4.83 0.51 -13.37
C THR A 73 -5.70 0.59 -14.61
N HIS A 74 -6.32 1.74 -14.89
CA HIS A 74 -7.33 1.96 -15.93
C HIS A 74 -8.52 0.97 -15.81
N ARG A 75 -8.86 0.53 -14.59
CA ARG A 75 -9.91 -0.44 -14.32
C ARG A 75 -10.94 0.08 -13.34
N GLY A 76 -12.20 -0.12 -13.69
CA GLY A 76 -13.35 0.22 -12.85
C GLY A 76 -13.70 1.71 -12.87
N LEU A 77 -14.66 2.07 -12.05
CA LEU A 77 -15.18 3.42 -11.89
C LEU A 77 -14.73 3.99 -10.53
N VAL A 78 -14.43 5.27 -10.49
CA VAL A 78 -13.97 5.96 -9.27
C VAL A 78 -15.03 5.87 -8.17
N GLU A 79 -16.31 6.06 -8.50
CA GLU A 79 -17.43 6.03 -7.58
C GLU A 79 -17.60 4.66 -6.92
N ASP A 80 -17.51 3.58 -7.70
CA ASP A 80 -17.61 2.21 -7.21
C ASP A 80 -16.43 1.86 -6.30
N LYS A 81 -15.23 2.28 -6.68
CA LYS A 81 -14.03 2.08 -5.85
C LYS A 81 -14.07 2.91 -4.57
N ALA A 82 -14.62 4.11 -4.61
CA ALA A 82 -14.84 4.94 -3.41
C ALA A 82 -15.82 4.27 -2.44
N THR A 83 -16.94 3.76 -2.95
CA THR A 83 -17.91 2.98 -2.18
C THR A 83 -17.30 1.73 -1.57
N LYS A 84 -16.52 0.98 -2.35
CA LYS A 84 -15.78 -0.19 -1.86
C LYS A 84 -14.80 0.18 -0.74
N ASN A 85 -14.08 1.28 -0.89
CA ASN A 85 -13.14 1.75 0.13
C ASN A 85 -13.84 2.12 1.44
N ILE A 86 -15.00 2.79 1.37
CA ILE A 86 -15.84 3.08 2.55
C ILE A 86 -16.29 1.78 3.20
N PHE A 87 -16.79 0.82 2.41
CA PHE A 87 -17.24 -0.47 2.92
C PHE A 87 -16.12 -1.19 3.69
N ALA A 88 -14.91 -1.23 3.15
CA ALA A 88 -13.76 -1.87 3.79
C ALA A 88 -13.34 -1.15 5.08
N CYS A 89 -13.26 0.18 5.07
CA CYS A 89 -12.73 0.96 6.20
C CYS A 89 -13.75 1.17 7.31
N GLU A 90 -15.04 1.15 7.03
CA GLU A 90 -16.10 1.41 8.01
C GLU A 90 -16.86 0.13 8.35
N HIS A 91 -17.53 -0.49 7.40
CA HIS A 91 -18.42 -1.63 7.67
C HIS A 91 -17.65 -2.89 8.07
N VAL A 92 -16.61 -3.26 7.34
CA VAL A 92 -15.81 -4.44 7.65
C VAL A 92 -15.05 -4.26 8.97
N THR A 93 -14.46 -3.08 9.19
CA THR A 93 -13.73 -2.78 10.42
C THR A 93 -14.66 -2.83 11.63
N ASN A 94 -15.86 -2.24 11.53
CA ASN A 94 -16.85 -2.29 12.62
C ASN A 94 -17.36 -3.70 12.88
N TYR A 95 -17.54 -4.51 11.84
CA TYR A 95 -17.93 -5.91 11.99
C TYR A 95 -16.87 -6.74 12.72
N LEU A 96 -15.59 -6.49 12.44
CA LEU A 96 -14.46 -7.20 13.05
C LEU A 96 -14.10 -6.65 14.44
N ALA A 97 -14.59 -5.46 14.81
CA ALA A 97 -14.33 -4.87 16.11
C ALA A 97 -14.83 -5.78 17.24
N GLY A 98 -13.97 -6.05 18.20
CA GLY A 98 -14.27 -6.94 19.32
C GLY A 98 -14.09 -8.45 19.05
N GLN A 99 -13.75 -8.84 17.81
CA GLN A 99 -13.37 -10.20 17.50
C GLN A 99 -11.89 -10.43 17.81
N LYS A 100 -11.59 -11.53 18.50
CA LYS A 100 -10.19 -11.94 18.74
C LYS A 100 -9.67 -12.64 17.49
N LEU A 101 -9.10 -11.87 16.59
CA LEU A 101 -8.42 -12.41 15.41
C LEU A 101 -6.94 -12.58 15.73
N SER A 102 -6.52 -13.83 15.90
CA SER A 102 -5.10 -14.15 15.98
C SER A 102 -4.55 -14.32 14.56
N LEU A 103 -3.74 -13.40 14.12
CA LEU A 103 -3.00 -13.50 12.85
C LEU A 103 -1.80 -14.44 12.94
N ILE A 104 -1.50 -14.98 14.13
CA ILE A 104 -0.28 -15.75 14.42
C ILE A 104 -0.50 -17.26 14.26
N HIS A 105 -1.75 -17.72 14.13
CA HIS A 105 -2.10 -19.14 14.09
C HIS A 105 -2.76 -19.56 12.77
N ILE A 106 -2.11 -19.19 11.70
CA ILE A 106 -2.43 -19.80 10.41
C ILE A 106 -1.37 -20.82 10.07
#